data_2e128a74e458782083ee549c4bf15482
#
_entry.id   2e128a74e458782083ee549c4bf15482
#
_cell.length_a   1.000
_cell.length_b   1.000
_cell.length_c   1.000
_cell.angle_alpha   90.00
_cell.angle_beta   90.00
_cell.angle_gamma   90.00
#
_symmetry.space_group_name_H-M   'P 1'
#
loop_
_entity.id
_entity.type
_entity.pdbx_description
1 polymer ?
#
loop_
_entity_poly.entity_id
_entity_poly.type
_entity_poly.pdbx_seq_one_letter_code
_entity_poly.pdbx_strand_id
1 'polypeptide(L)'
;MAARHRSRQRALQVLYQWDMTKRPVDEVIRAFYDTLDADKTAEDPMEEEEPMEEKDDEPEEAATADGRDPFMEQLARGASEMASDIDHRITAKSAHWKLERMPIVDRNILRLGIYEMSRQDTPAAVVIDEALELARQFSGEESVAFINGVLDAVNKENRN
;
A
#
# COMPACT_ATOMS: atom_id res chain seq x y z
N MET A 1 7.59 -10.84 6.22
CA MET A 1 6.45 -10.48 7.09
C MET A 1 5.18 -10.46 6.29
N ALA A 2 4.56 -11.62 6.16
CA ALA A 2 3.38 -11.83 5.31
C ALA A 2 2.18 -10.95 5.72
N ALA A 3 1.97 -10.75 7.04
CA ALA A 3 0.86 -9.95 7.55
C ALA A 3 0.97 -8.46 7.18
N ARG A 4 2.15 -7.85 7.31
CA ARG A 4 2.36 -6.45 6.91
C ARG A 4 2.33 -6.27 5.41
N HIS A 5 2.81 -7.24 4.64
CA HIS A 5 2.70 -7.22 3.18
C HIS A 5 1.22 -7.20 2.75
N ARG A 6 0.39 -8.04 3.37
CA ARG A 6 -1.06 -8.05 3.13
C ARG A 6 -1.70 -6.71 3.49
N SER A 7 -1.32 -6.13 4.62
CA SER A 7 -1.82 -4.81 5.02
C SER A 7 -1.46 -3.73 4.01
N ARG A 8 -0.26 -3.77 3.45
CA ARG A 8 0.17 -2.85 2.38
C ARG A 8 -0.63 -3.04 1.10
N GLN A 9 -0.90 -4.28 0.71
CA GLN A 9 -1.78 -4.57 -0.44
C GLN A 9 -3.16 -3.98 -0.25
N ARG A 10 -3.74 -4.15 0.94
CA ARG A 10 -5.05 -3.62 1.30
C ARG A 10 -5.05 -2.09 1.33
N ALA A 11 -4.01 -1.48 1.89
CA ALA A 11 -3.85 -0.03 1.89
C ALA A 11 -3.78 0.54 0.47
N LEU A 12 -3.08 -0.16 -0.43
CA LEU A 12 -3.03 0.22 -1.85
C LEU A 12 -4.41 0.17 -2.49
N GLN A 13 -5.20 -0.86 -2.22
CA GLN A 13 -6.58 -0.95 -2.72
C GLN A 13 -7.46 0.21 -2.21
N VAL A 14 -7.35 0.54 -0.93
CA VAL A 14 -8.07 1.65 -0.34
C VAL A 14 -7.67 2.97 -0.99
N LEU A 15 -6.38 3.22 -1.16
CA LEU A 15 -5.88 4.45 -1.79
C LEU A 15 -6.28 4.54 -3.26
N TYR A 16 -6.30 3.42 -3.98
CA TYR A 16 -6.79 3.38 -5.36
C TYR A 16 -8.24 3.84 -5.44
N GLN A 17 -9.11 3.31 -4.61
CA GLN A 17 -10.52 3.67 -4.55
C GLN A 17 -10.71 5.13 -4.11
N TRP A 18 -9.97 5.56 -3.10
CA TRP A 18 -9.98 6.95 -2.64
C TRP A 18 -9.57 7.92 -3.75
N ASP A 19 -8.52 7.60 -4.49
CA ASP A 19 -8.03 8.43 -5.59
C ASP A 19 -9.04 8.50 -6.75
N MET A 20 -9.63 7.38 -7.11
CA MET A 20 -10.61 7.31 -8.20
C MET A 20 -11.94 7.98 -7.86
N THR A 21 -12.45 7.74 -6.67
CA THR A 21 -13.81 8.16 -6.29
C THR A 21 -13.86 9.55 -5.66
N LYS A 22 -12.72 10.05 -5.18
CA LYS A 22 -12.63 11.32 -4.43
C LYS A 22 -13.47 11.33 -3.13
N ARG A 23 -13.84 10.15 -2.64
CA ARG A 23 -14.58 9.99 -1.39
C ARG A 23 -13.63 10.10 -0.20
N PRO A 24 -14.13 10.51 0.99
CA PRO A 24 -13.31 10.50 2.21
C PRO A 24 -12.72 9.12 2.48
N VAL A 25 -11.46 9.08 2.91
CA VAL A 25 -10.74 7.80 3.12
C VAL A 25 -11.45 6.90 4.14
N ASP A 26 -12.07 7.46 5.17
CA ASP A 26 -12.80 6.68 6.18
C ASP A 26 -14.01 5.95 5.59
N GLU A 27 -14.70 6.56 4.63
CA GLU A 27 -15.78 5.89 3.89
C GLU A 27 -15.26 4.76 3.03
N VAL A 28 -14.13 4.96 2.37
CA VAL A 28 -13.49 3.93 1.53
C VAL A 28 -13.02 2.75 2.38
N ILE A 29 -12.44 3.01 3.54
CA ILE A 29 -12.03 1.96 4.50
C ILE A 29 -13.23 1.15 4.95
N ARG A 30 -14.32 1.81 5.30
CA ARG A 30 -15.56 1.14 5.71
C ARG A 30 -16.11 0.24 4.59
N ALA A 31 -16.19 0.76 3.38
CA ALA A 31 -16.62 0.01 2.21
C ALA A 31 -15.71 -1.20 1.93
N PHE A 32 -14.41 -1.05 2.14
CA PHE A 32 -13.44 -2.13 1.99
C PHE A 32 -13.74 -3.28 2.96
N TYR A 33 -13.99 -2.99 4.23
CA TYR A 33 -14.36 -4.01 5.22
C TYR A 33 -15.72 -4.68 4.89
N ASP A 34 -16.68 -3.92 4.44
CA ASP A 34 -17.98 -4.46 4.00
C ASP A 34 -17.81 -5.45 2.85
N THR A 35 -16.91 -5.16 1.91
CA THR A 35 -16.57 -6.07 0.80
C THR A 35 -15.91 -7.35 1.30
N LEU A 36 -14.98 -7.26 2.25
CA LEU A 36 -14.33 -8.44 2.86
C LEU A 36 -15.35 -9.33 3.57
N ASP A 37 -16.29 -8.76 4.29
CA ASP A 37 -17.33 -9.51 5.00
C ASP A 37 -18.28 -10.20 4.01
N ALA A 38 -18.62 -9.56 2.89
CA ALA A 38 -19.41 -10.14 1.83
C ALA A 38 -18.71 -11.34 1.18
N ASP A 39 -17.40 -11.24 0.94
CA ASP A 39 -16.60 -12.34 0.39
C ASP A 39 -16.56 -13.55 1.33
N LYS A 40 -16.49 -13.34 2.63
CA LYS A 40 -16.57 -14.42 3.63
C LYS A 40 -17.91 -15.15 3.65
N THR A 41 -18.99 -14.47 3.31
CA THR A 41 -20.33 -15.07 3.24
C THR A 41 -20.61 -15.79 1.92
N ALA A 42 -19.80 -15.53 0.90
CA ALA A 42 -19.88 -16.13 -0.44
C ALA A 42 -18.94 -17.33 -0.60
N GLU A 43 -18.55 -17.99 0.50
CA GLU A 43 -17.72 -19.20 0.43
C GLU A 43 -18.36 -20.25 -0.48
N ASP A 44 -17.69 -20.51 -1.58
CA ASP A 44 -18.01 -21.62 -2.46
C ASP A 44 -17.56 -22.91 -1.74
N PRO A 45 -18.47 -23.86 -1.45
CA PRO A 45 -18.13 -25.05 -0.65
C PRO A 45 -17.21 -26.05 -1.34
N MET A 46 -16.55 -25.65 -2.43
CA MET A 46 -15.72 -26.51 -3.28
C MET A 46 -14.25 -26.07 -3.41
N GLU A 47 -13.77 -25.10 -2.64
CA GLU A 47 -12.35 -24.90 -2.53
C GLU A 47 -11.77 -25.94 -1.58
N GLU A 48 -11.17 -26.98 -2.13
CA GLU A 48 -10.31 -27.88 -1.39
C GLU A 48 -9.20 -27.05 -0.76
N GLU A 49 -9.16 -27.07 0.57
CA GLU A 49 -8.07 -26.47 1.32
C GLU A 49 -6.77 -27.16 0.88
N GLU A 50 -5.96 -26.46 0.09
CA GLU A 50 -4.58 -26.87 -0.06
C GLU A 50 -3.94 -26.83 1.32
N PRO A 51 -3.19 -27.89 1.73
CA PRO A 51 -2.56 -27.90 3.02
C PRO A 51 -1.62 -26.70 3.11
N MET A 52 -1.93 -25.79 4.02
CA MET A 52 -1.03 -24.70 4.38
C MET A 52 0.28 -25.32 4.83
N GLU A 53 1.34 -25.07 4.06
CA GLU A 53 2.68 -25.26 4.59
C GLU A 53 2.82 -24.34 5.81
N GLU A 54 3.03 -24.96 6.95
CA GLU A 54 3.37 -24.27 8.18
C GLU A 54 4.62 -23.42 7.91
N LYS A 55 4.39 -22.16 7.61
CA LYS A 55 5.47 -21.17 7.56
C LYS A 55 5.54 -20.54 8.94
N ASP A 56 6.68 -20.78 9.53
CA ASP A 56 7.24 -20.25 10.77
C ASP A 56 6.43 -19.19 11.51
N ASP A 57 6.16 -19.52 12.76
CA ASP A 57 5.44 -18.76 13.77
C ASP A 57 5.98 -17.34 13.99
N GLU A 58 5.66 -16.43 13.06
CA GLU A 58 5.69 -15.02 13.42
C GLU A 58 4.29 -14.60 13.86
N PRO A 59 4.15 -13.89 14.99
CA PRO A 59 2.84 -13.48 15.46
C PRO A 59 2.15 -12.62 14.42
N GLU A 60 0.95 -13.00 14.02
CA GLU A 60 0.08 -12.19 13.18
C GLU A 60 -0.39 -10.95 13.96
N GLU A 61 0.43 -9.90 13.94
CA GLU A 61 0.06 -8.61 14.54
C GLU A 61 -0.99 -7.84 13.71
N ALA A 62 -1.41 -8.37 12.56
CA ALA A 62 -2.14 -7.58 11.59
C ALA A 62 -3.66 -7.63 11.74
N ALA A 63 -4.24 -8.63 12.40
CA ALA A 63 -5.69 -8.72 12.55
C ALA A 63 -6.08 -8.65 14.02
N THR A 64 -6.92 -7.68 14.38
CA THR A 64 -7.58 -7.64 15.67
C THR A 64 -8.71 -8.69 15.72
N ALA A 65 -9.16 -9.04 16.93
CA ALA A 65 -10.23 -10.04 17.13
C ALA A 65 -11.54 -9.67 16.42
N ASP A 66 -11.74 -8.40 16.06
CA ASP A 66 -12.89 -7.90 15.32
C ASP A 66 -12.71 -7.91 13.79
N GLY A 67 -11.59 -8.45 13.29
CA GLY A 67 -11.29 -8.55 11.88
C GLY A 67 -10.74 -7.25 11.25
N ARG A 68 -10.44 -6.24 12.04
CA ARG A 68 -9.85 -4.99 11.54
C ARG A 68 -8.35 -5.15 11.31
N ASP A 69 -7.82 -4.30 10.44
CA ASP A 69 -6.40 -4.24 10.10
C ASP A 69 -5.87 -2.83 10.43
N PRO A 70 -5.38 -2.63 11.69
CA PRO A 70 -4.93 -1.31 12.12
C PRO A 70 -3.75 -0.76 11.32
N PHE A 71 -2.86 -1.61 10.85
CA PHE A 71 -1.71 -1.17 10.04
C PHE A 71 -2.16 -0.69 8.67
N MET A 72 -3.08 -1.40 8.02
CA MET A 72 -3.70 -0.94 6.78
C MET A 72 -4.38 0.42 6.96
N GLU A 73 -5.19 0.58 8.00
CA GLU A 73 -5.90 1.83 8.28
C GLU A 73 -4.93 2.99 8.51
N GLN A 74 -3.86 2.76 9.26
CA GLN A 74 -2.83 3.75 9.52
C GLN A 74 -2.13 4.20 8.23
N LEU A 75 -1.76 3.27 7.37
CA LEU A 75 -1.12 3.57 6.10
C LEU A 75 -2.05 4.35 5.17
N ALA A 76 -3.29 3.91 5.04
CA ALA A 76 -4.26 4.55 4.15
C ALA A 76 -4.64 5.96 4.63
N ARG A 77 -4.91 6.13 5.90
CA ARG A 77 -5.21 7.44 6.49
C ARG A 77 -4.03 8.39 6.38
N GLY A 78 -2.84 7.94 6.78
CA GLY A 78 -1.65 8.77 6.77
C GLY A 78 -1.26 9.21 5.36
N ALA A 79 -1.25 8.29 4.41
CA ALA A 79 -0.91 8.62 3.02
C ALA A 79 -1.93 9.57 2.39
N SER A 80 -3.22 9.40 2.68
CA SER A 80 -4.26 10.30 2.16
C SER A 80 -4.23 11.68 2.80
N GLU A 81 -4.00 11.76 4.10
CA GLU A 81 -3.90 13.03 4.82
C GLU A 81 -2.68 13.84 4.39
N MET A 82 -1.56 13.17 4.13
CA MET A 82 -0.31 13.79 3.68
C MET A 82 -0.17 13.86 2.16
N ALA A 83 -1.21 13.50 1.41
CA ALA A 83 -1.13 13.37 -0.05
C ALA A 83 -0.63 14.63 -0.75
N SER A 84 -1.05 15.80 -0.31
CA SER A 84 -0.60 17.08 -0.92
C SER A 84 0.91 17.25 -0.80
N ASP A 85 1.47 17.07 0.38
CA ASP A 85 2.92 17.19 0.62
C ASP A 85 3.70 16.09 -0.10
N ILE A 86 3.19 14.87 -0.05
CA ILE A 86 3.80 13.72 -0.73
C ILE A 86 3.81 13.95 -2.25
N ASP A 87 2.72 14.42 -2.81
CA ASP A 87 2.61 14.67 -4.25
C ASP A 87 3.60 15.75 -4.73
N HIS A 88 3.84 16.77 -3.92
CA HIS A 88 4.90 17.76 -4.19
C HIS A 88 6.28 17.11 -4.24
N ARG A 89 6.56 16.19 -3.33
CA ARG A 89 7.84 15.47 -3.31
C ARG A 89 8.00 14.55 -4.51
N ILE A 90 6.93 13.84 -4.89
CA ILE A 90 6.92 13.00 -6.10
C ILE A 90 7.20 13.85 -7.34
N THR A 91 6.49 14.95 -7.50
CA THR A 91 6.65 15.85 -8.64
C THR A 91 8.06 16.41 -8.74
N ALA A 92 8.68 16.77 -7.62
CA ALA A 92 10.04 17.26 -7.56
C ALA A 92 11.08 16.22 -8.02
N LYS A 93 10.81 14.93 -7.86
CA LYS A 93 11.74 13.83 -8.18
C LYS A 93 11.41 13.12 -9.50
N SER A 94 10.29 13.43 -10.12
CA SER A 94 9.85 12.82 -11.39
C SER A 94 9.86 13.84 -12.52
N ALA A 95 11.05 14.22 -12.98
CA ALA A 95 11.29 15.33 -13.91
C ALA A 95 10.52 15.20 -15.25
N HIS A 96 10.15 13.99 -15.67
CA HIS A 96 9.53 13.72 -16.98
C HIS A 96 8.08 13.26 -16.90
N TRP A 97 7.54 13.08 -15.70
CA TRP A 97 6.19 12.55 -15.50
C TRP A 97 5.38 13.44 -14.57
N LYS A 98 4.28 13.95 -15.08
CA LYS A 98 3.29 14.63 -14.23
C LYS A 98 2.52 13.59 -13.43
N LEU A 99 2.26 13.89 -12.16
CA LEU A 99 1.51 13.01 -11.26
C LEU A 99 0.17 12.57 -11.89
N GLU A 100 -0.54 13.48 -12.51
CA GLU A 100 -1.84 13.22 -13.15
C GLU A 100 -1.76 12.22 -14.30
N ARG A 101 -0.60 12.09 -14.92
CA ARG A 101 -0.35 11.13 -16.03
C ARG A 101 0.20 9.79 -15.58
N MET A 102 0.59 9.67 -14.32
CA MET A 102 1.01 8.39 -13.77
C MET A 102 -0.20 7.46 -13.66
N PRO A 103 -0.03 6.15 -13.93
CA PRO A 103 -1.06 5.20 -13.58
C PRO A 103 -1.49 5.35 -12.12
N ILE A 104 -2.78 5.21 -11.84
CA ILE A 104 -3.31 5.41 -10.48
C ILE A 104 -2.63 4.47 -9.48
N VAL A 105 -2.34 3.24 -9.89
CA VAL A 105 -1.61 2.27 -9.07
C VAL A 105 -0.22 2.80 -8.70
N ASP A 106 0.54 3.28 -9.68
CA ASP A 106 1.92 3.74 -9.47
C ASP A 106 2.01 4.91 -8.52
N ARG A 107 1.18 5.93 -8.72
CA ARG A 107 1.20 7.11 -7.84
C ARG A 107 0.75 6.77 -6.42
N ASN A 108 -0.12 5.82 -6.23
CA ASN A 108 -0.54 5.39 -4.89
C ASN A 108 0.49 4.47 -4.22
N ILE A 109 1.23 3.67 -4.96
CA ILE A 109 2.40 2.95 -4.43
C ILE A 109 3.45 3.95 -3.92
N LEU A 110 3.71 5.00 -4.70
CA LEU A 110 4.63 6.07 -4.29
C LEU A 110 4.15 6.79 -3.03
N ARG A 111 2.89 7.17 -2.96
CA ARG A 111 2.30 7.80 -1.78
C ARG A 111 2.45 6.94 -0.53
N LEU A 112 2.13 5.67 -0.67
CA LEU A 112 2.23 4.68 0.41
C LEU A 112 3.67 4.53 0.92
N GLY A 113 4.61 4.33 0.01
CA GLY A 113 6.03 4.16 0.34
C GLY A 113 6.64 5.40 0.97
N ILE A 114 6.37 6.58 0.42
CA ILE A 114 6.88 7.85 0.98
C ILE A 114 6.31 8.11 2.37
N TYR A 115 5.01 7.87 2.56
CA TYR A 115 4.41 7.98 3.90
C TYR A 115 5.08 7.04 4.90
N GLU A 116 5.23 5.77 4.55
CA GLU A 116 5.83 4.78 5.45
C GLU A 116 7.29 5.11 5.79
N MET A 117 8.07 5.58 4.80
CA MET A 117 9.43 6.05 5.05
C MET A 117 9.47 7.25 6.00
N SER A 118 8.50 8.16 5.91
CA SER A 118 8.44 9.36 6.75
C SER A 118 8.23 9.04 8.23
N ARG A 119 7.64 7.90 8.53
CA ARG A 119 7.39 7.46 9.92
C ARG A 119 8.64 6.91 10.60
N GLN A 120 9.60 6.42 9.85
CA GLN A 120 10.85 5.83 10.36
C GLN A 120 10.66 4.60 11.26
N ASP A 121 9.49 3.98 11.29
CA ASP A 121 9.21 2.75 12.04
C ASP A 121 9.74 1.50 11.34
N THR A 122 9.90 1.57 10.02
CA THR A 122 10.41 0.50 9.17
C THR A 122 11.64 1.00 8.44
N PRO A 123 12.70 0.20 8.31
CA PRO A 123 13.88 0.60 7.52
C PRO A 123 13.49 0.94 6.08
N ALA A 124 14.06 2.02 5.55
CA ALA A 124 13.74 2.51 4.20
C ALA A 124 13.96 1.42 3.13
N ALA A 125 15.01 0.61 3.26
CA ALA A 125 15.27 -0.48 2.32
C ALA A 125 14.12 -1.48 2.27
N VAL A 126 13.52 -1.79 3.41
CA VAL A 126 12.35 -2.70 3.49
C VAL A 126 11.12 -2.05 2.85
N VAL A 127 10.88 -0.78 3.14
CA VAL A 127 9.76 -0.03 2.53
C VAL A 127 9.87 -0.01 1.01
N ILE A 128 11.05 0.25 0.48
CA ILE A 128 11.31 0.28 -0.96
C ILE A 128 11.08 -1.11 -1.56
N ASP A 129 11.65 -2.17 -0.97
CA ASP A 129 11.47 -3.53 -1.46
C ASP A 129 10.00 -3.94 -1.51
N GLU A 130 9.23 -3.59 -0.49
CA GLU A 130 7.79 -3.87 -0.43
C GLU A 130 7.01 -3.09 -1.51
N ALA A 131 7.38 -1.83 -1.74
CA ALA A 131 6.78 -1.02 -2.80
C ALA A 131 7.06 -1.64 -4.19
N LEU A 132 8.27 -2.13 -4.42
CA LEU A 132 8.62 -2.79 -5.68
C LEU A 132 7.88 -4.11 -5.87
N GLU A 133 7.64 -4.86 -4.81
CA GLU A 133 6.79 -6.05 -4.86
C GLU A 133 5.35 -5.71 -5.26
N LEU A 134 4.78 -4.64 -4.69
CA LEU A 134 3.46 -4.16 -5.10
C LEU A 134 3.43 -3.77 -6.57
N ALA A 135 4.48 -3.10 -7.05
CA ALA A 135 4.59 -2.72 -8.45
C ALA A 135 4.67 -3.94 -9.38
N ARG A 136 5.39 -4.99 -8.99
CA ARG A 136 5.46 -6.23 -9.76
C ARG A 136 4.11 -6.94 -9.82
N GLN A 137 3.35 -6.91 -8.72
CA GLN A 137 2.04 -7.57 -8.64
C GLN A 137 0.95 -6.83 -9.42
N PHE A 138 0.93 -5.51 -9.35
CA PHE A 138 -0.20 -4.70 -9.79
C PHE A 138 0.11 -3.74 -10.94
N SER A 139 1.36 -3.63 -11.36
CA SER A 139 1.78 -2.76 -12.45
C SER A 139 2.68 -3.54 -13.43
N GLY A 140 3.86 -3.05 -13.76
CA GLY A 140 4.76 -3.74 -14.69
C GLY A 140 6.22 -3.35 -14.46
N GLU A 141 7.11 -3.96 -15.23
CA GLU A 141 8.56 -3.80 -15.11
C GLU A 141 9.03 -2.35 -15.25
N GLU A 142 8.41 -1.59 -16.16
CA GLU A 142 8.73 -0.16 -16.35
C GLU A 142 8.37 0.65 -15.10
N SER A 143 7.25 0.34 -14.48
CA SER A 143 6.82 0.97 -13.23
C SER A 143 7.76 0.63 -12.07
N VAL A 144 8.26 -0.60 -11.99
CA VAL A 144 9.23 -1.00 -10.95
C VAL A 144 10.48 -0.12 -11.00
N ALA A 145 11.07 0.07 -12.16
CA ALA A 145 12.26 0.91 -12.33
C ALA A 145 11.98 2.38 -11.96
N PHE A 146 10.85 2.91 -12.41
CA PHE A 146 10.44 4.29 -12.13
C PHE A 146 10.19 4.52 -10.64
N ILE A 147 9.43 3.65 -9.99
CA ILE A 147 9.11 3.74 -8.56
C ILE A 147 10.38 3.63 -7.72
N ASN A 148 11.28 2.71 -8.06
CA ASN A 148 12.56 2.59 -7.38
C ASN A 148 13.38 3.88 -7.45
N GLY A 149 13.43 4.50 -8.63
CA GLY A 149 14.16 5.76 -8.81
C GLY A 149 13.61 6.89 -7.95
N VAL A 150 12.30 7.05 -7.90
CA VAL A 150 11.64 8.10 -7.10
C VAL A 150 11.82 7.83 -5.60
N LEU A 151 11.58 6.61 -5.13
CA LEU A 151 11.72 6.27 -3.72
C LEU A 151 13.16 6.38 -3.23
N ASP A 152 14.12 5.98 -4.03
CA ASP A 152 15.54 6.13 -3.71
C ASP A 152 15.93 7.62 -3.58
N ALA A 153 15.46 8.46 -4.50
CA ALA A 153 15.70 9.91 -4.45
C ALA A 153 15.09 10.55 -3.20
N VAL A 154 13.88 10.18 -2.84
CA VAL A 154 13.22 10.66 -1.61
C VAL A 154 13.96 10.17 -0.36
N ASN A 155 14.42 8.92 -0.35
CA ASN A 155 15.18 8.37 0.77
C ASN A 155 16.51 9.12 0.98
N LYS A 156 17.20 9.45 -0.09
CA LYS A 156 18.45 10.26 -0.01
C LYS A 156 18.18 11.65 0.56
N GLU A 157 17.09 12.27 0.18
CA GLU A 157 16.68 13.58 0.71
C GLU A 157 16.38 13.50 2.21
N ASN A 158 15.75 12.43 2.68
CA ASN A 158 15.44 12.21 4.09
C ASN A 158 16.67 12.04 4.99
N ARG A 159 17.81 11.64 4.42
CA ARG A 159 19.07 11.43 5.15
C ARG A 159 19.89 12.71 5.36
N ASN A 160 19.57 13.75 4.66
CA ASN A 160 20.31 15.03 4.73
C ASN A 160 19.71 15.98 5.75
#